data_9496323ddfec81a439a01c4c3a26cb43
#
_entry.id   9496323ddfec81a439a01c4c3a26cb43
#
_cell.length_a   1.000
_cell.length_b   1.000
_cell.length_c   1.000
_cell.angle_alpha   90.00
_cell.angle_beta   90.00
_cell.angle_gamma   90.00
#
_symmetry.space_group_name_H-M   'P 1'
#
loop_
_entity.id
_entity.type
_entity.pdbx_description
1 polymer ?
#
loop_
_entity_poly.entity_id
_entity_poly.type
_entity_poly.pdbx_seq_one_letter_code
_entity_poly.pdbx_strand_id
1 'polypeptide(L)'
;MIPDNINNTTKITYHYPKLSVYGASLQGRALDGVVSFEAGHYDSRQDRSGTDYTIPNSQTKFLIGYQKQLREDFTIGLQYYNEYMHDYSEYKKNQPSELPKDKKLYQLSTLRLTQLLFHQTLRLSFFAFYSPSDRDYLLNPEIKYNFSDHVWAAIGGLIFGGGEKWSQFGQLDKNDNVYAQIRYEF
;
A
#
# COMPACT_ATOMS: atom_id res chain seq x y z
N MET A 1 -11.76 -17.42 -2.81
CA MET A 1 -11.34 -18.84 -2.76
C MET A 1 -12.55 -19.65 -2.32
N ILE A 2 -13.10 -20.50 -3.18
CA ILE A 2 -14.29 -21.33 -2.88
C ILE A 2 -13.81 -22.77 -2.77
N PRO A 3 -13.99 -23.43 -1.64
CA PRO A 3 -13.66 -24.85 -1.50
C PRO A 3 -14.81 -25.71 -2.06
N ASP A 4 -14.53 -26.49 -3.10
CA ASP A 4 -15.40 -27.53 -3.58
C ASP A 4 -15.02 -28.86 -2.92
N ASN A 5 -15.96 -29.46 -2.22
CA ASN A 5 -15.74 -30.73 -1.51
C ASN A 5 -16.18 -31.90 -2.42
N ILE A 6 -15.21 -32.51 -3.08
CA ILE A 6 -15.41 -33.73 -3.87
C ILE A 6 -14.50 -34.82 -3.31
N ASN A 7 -15.07 -35.89 -2.78
CA ASN A 7 -14.37 -37.11 -2.30
C ASN A 7 -13.33 -36.86 -1.18
N ASN A 8 -13.66 -36.13 -0.11
CA ASN A 8 -12.74 -35.81 1.00
C ASN A 8 -11.44 -35.05 0.60
N THR A 9 -11.37 -34.56 -0.62
CA THR A 9 -10.25 -33.73 -1.06
C THR A 9 -10.75 -32.30 -1.26
N THR A 10 -10.27 -31.34 -0.48
CA THR A 10 -10.59 -29.93 -0.67
C THR A 10 -9.88 -29.43 -1.90
N LYS A 11 -10.60 -29.23 -3.00
CA LYS A 11 -10.07 -28.61 -4.22
C LYS A 11 -10.24 -27.09 -4.12
N ILE A 12 -9.14 -26.36 -4.17
CA ILE A 12 -9.14 -24.90 -4.24
C ILE A 12 -9.16 -24.49 -5.71
N THR A 13 -10.22 -23.82 -6.14
CA THR A 13 -10.35 -23.31 -7.51
C THR A 13 -10.20 -21.78 -7.47
N TYR A 14 -9.27 -21.24 -8.26
CA TYR A 14 -9.14 -19.80 -8.46
C TYR A 14 -10.11 -19.35 -9.54
N HIS A 15 -10.92 -18.37 -9.22
CA HIS A 15 -11.84 -17.72 -10.15
C HIS A 15 -11.38 -16.29 -10.40
N TYR A 16 -11.32 -15.89 -11.66
CA TYR A 16 -10.94 -14.53 -12.09
C TYR A 16 -12.17 -13.86 -12.72
N PRO A 17 -12.92 -13.06 -11.94
CA PRO A 17 -14.11 -12.39 -12.45
C PRO A 17 -13.74 -11.34 -13.52
N LYS A 18 -14.67 -11.08 -14.43
CA LYS A 18 -14.51 -10.09 -15.49
C LYS A 18 -14.50 -8.68 -14.90
N LEU A 19 -13.45 -7.91 -15.21
CA LEU A 19 -13.22 -6.56 -14.74
C LEU A 19 -12.94 -5.64 -15.93
N SER A 20 -13.47 -4.42 -15.92
CA SER A 20 -12.97 -3.31 -16.75
C SER A 20 -12.31 -2.27 -15.86
N VAL A 21 -11.16 -1.76 -16.31
CA VAL A 21 -10.41 -0.74 -15.58
C VAL A 21 -10.23 0.47 -16.45
N TYR A 22 -10.54 1.64 -15.92
CA TYR A 22 -10.32 2.95 -16.53
C TYR A 22 -9.44 3.75 -15.59
N GLY A 23 -8.43 4.42 -16.12
CA GLY A 23 -7.52 5.20 -15.30
C GLY A 23 -6.93 6.38 -16.03
N ALA A 24 -6.56 7.39 -15.25
CA ALA A 24 -5.84 8.57 -15.72
C ALA A 24 -4.85 9.03 -14.65
N SER A 25 -3.73 9.60 -15.10
CA SER A 25 -2.74 10.21 -14.24
C SER A 25 -2.31 11.56 -14.77
N LEU A 26 -1.98 12.47 -13.86
CA LEU A 26 -1.45 13.80 -14.15
C LEU A 26 -0.31 14.07 -13.17
N GLN A 27 0.82 14.54 -13.66
CA GLN A 27 1.94 14.98 -12.85
C GLN A 27 2.51 16.29 -13.38
N GLY A 28 2.87 17.19 -12.49
CA GLY A 28 3.44 18.47 -12.87
C GLY A 28 4.12 19.19 -11.72
N ARG A 29 4.84 20.27 -12.07
CA ARG A 29 5.45 21.15 -11.08
C ARG A 29 4.41 22.11 -10.51
N ALA A 30 4.26 22.14 -9.19
CA ALA A 30 3.42 23.08 -8.47
C ALA A 30 3.95 23.25 -7.03
N LEU A 31 3.73 24.41 -6.42
CA LEU A 31 4.12 24.72 -5.02
C LEU A 31 5.60 24.45 -4.71
N ASP A 32 6.48 24.79 -5.65
CA ASP A 32 7.94 24.53 -5.61
C ASP A 32 8.31 23.05 -5.44
N GLY A 33 7.45 22.16 -5.86
CA GLY A 33 7.64 20.72 -5.82
C GLY A 33 7.01 20.04 -7.04
N VAL A 34 6.76 18.75 -6.91
CA VAL A 34 6.05 17.94 -7.90
C VAL A 34 4.77 17.45 -7.27
N VAL A 35 3.64 17.76 -7.89
CA VAL A 35 2.32 17.24 -7.54
C VAL A 35 1.94 16.15 -8.52
N SER A 36 1.39 15.05 -8.05
CA SER A 36 0.81 13.99 -8.84
C SER A 36 -0.63 13.73 -8.42
N PHE A 37 -1.45 13.37 -9.39
CA PHE A 37 -2.82 12.92 -9.19
C PHE A 37 -3.08 11.71 -10.08
N GLU A 38 -3.64 10.66 -9.48
CA GLU A 38 -4.05 9.45 -10.20
C GLU A 38 -5.48 9.10 -9.81
N ALA A 39 -6.27 8.69 -10.78
CA ALA A 39 -7.62 8.21 -10.57
C ALA A 39 -7.86 6.92 -11.37
N GLY A 40 -8.58 5.98 -10.78
CA GLY A 40 -8.94 4.73 -11.40
C GLY A 40 -10.36 4.32 -11.04
N HIS A 41 -11.08 3.77 -12.00
CA HIS A 41 -12.38 3.14 -11.78
C HIS A 41 -12.33 1.69 -12.23
N TYR A 42 -12.71 0.81 -11.34
CA TYR A 42 -12.78 -0.64 -11.54
C TYR A 42 -14.25 -1.02 -11.63
N ASP A 43 -14.73 -1.38 -12.81
CA ASP A 43 -16.11 -1.83 -13.06
C ASP A 43 -16.17 -3.36 -12.96
N SER A 44 -16.80 -3.87 -11.93
CA SER A 44 -17.07 -5.31 -11.73
C SER A 44 -18.15 -5.77 -12.71
N ARG A 45 -17.75 -6.23 -13.88
CA ARG A 45 -18.68 -6.56 -14.97
C ARG A 45 -19.52 -7.80 -14.71
N GLN A 46 -19.07 -8.69 -13.87
CA GLN A 46 -19.73 -9.95 -13.59
C GLN A 46 -20.77 -9.82 -12.46
N ASP A 47 -20.53 -8.95 -11.49
CA ASP A 47 -21.47 -8.57 -10.44
C ASP A 47 -21.46 -7.05 -10.21
N ARG A 48 -22.25 -6.33 -11.01
CA ARG A 48 -22.39 -4.88 -10.87
C ARG A 48 -23.25 -4.46 -9.69
N SER A 49 -24.05 -5.38 -9.18
CA SER A 49 -24.94 -5.13 -8.04
C SER A 49 -24.27 -5.34 -6.68
N GLY A 50 -23.09 -5.95 -6.66
CA GLY A 50 -22.34 -6.25 -5.43
C GLY A 50 -23.04 -7.29 -4.54
N THR A 51 -23.81 -8.19 -5.12
CA THR A 51 -24.58 -9.19 -4.38
C THR A 51 -23.85 -10.51 -4.17
N ASP A 52 -22.83 -10.79 -4.96
CA ASP A 52 -21.97 -11.96 -4.84
C ASP A 52 -20.69 -11.61 -4.06
N TYR A 53 -20.62 -12.01 -2.79
CA TYR A 53 -19.47 -11.73 -1.92
C TYR A 53 -18.15 -12.36 -2.39
N THR A 54 -18.18 -13.28 -3.34
CA THR A 54 -16.99 -13.91 -3.92
C THR A 54 -16.39 -13.08 -5.06
N ILE A 55 -17.11 -12.07 -5.54
CA ILE A 55 -16.72 -11.18 -6.63
C ILE A 55 -16.47 -9.79 -6.05
N PRO A 56 -15.28 -9.19 -6.28
CA PRO A 56 -15.01 -7.82 -5.82
C PRO A 56 -16.00 -6.81 -6.41
N ASN A 57 -16.55 -5.95 -5.57
CA ASN A 57 -17.42 -4.85 -6.00
C ASN A 57 -16.65 -3.86 -6.88
N SER A 58 -17.40 -3.07 -7.64
CA SER A 58 -16.85 -1.91 -8.34
C SER A 58 -16.23 -0.92 -7.36
N GLN A 59 -15.11 -0.31 -7.75
CA GLN A 59 -14.33 0.57 -6.89
C GLN A 59 -13.87 1.82 -7.64
N THR A 60 -13.83 2.95 -6.96
CA THR A 60 -13.15 4.16 -7.43
C THR A 60 -11.98 4.45 -6.53
N LYS A 61 -10.80 4.61 -7.12
CA LYS A 61 -9.54 4.84 -6.42
C LYS A 61 -8.93 6.14 -6.89
N PHE A 62 -8.32 6.88 -5.97
CA PHE A 62 -7.48 8.02 -6.34
C PHE A 62 -6.29 8.15 -5.40
N LEU A 63 -5.24 8.74 -5.94
CA LEU A 63 -4.02 9.07 -5.22
C LEU A 63 -3.64 10.51 -5.52
N ILE A 64 -3.29 11.24 -4.47
CA ILE A 64 -2.67 12.56 -4.57
C ILE A 64 -1.29 12.45 -3.95
N GLY A 65 -0.27 12.90 -4.67
CA GLY A 65 1.12 12.91 -4.22
C GLY A 65 1.73 14.31 -4.28
N TYR A 66 2.63 14.58 -3.36
CA TYR A 66 3.46 15.77 -3.36
C TYR A 66 4.89 15.41 -2.95
N GLN A 67 5.86 15.87 -3.71
CA GLN A 67 7.28 15.71 -3.40
C GLN A 67 8.00 17.03 -3.56
N LYS A 68 8.83 17.37 -2.58
CA LYS A 68 9.64 18.59 -2.58
C LYS A 68 10.99 18.34 -1.95
N GLN A 69 12.03 18.93 -2.55
CA GLN A 69 13.32 19.12 -1.91
C GLN A 69 13.24 20.38 -1.04
N LEU A 70 13.23 20.20 0.28
CA LEU A 70 13.09 21.32 1.24
C LEU A 70 14.39 22.07 1.47
N ARG A 71 15.51 21.35 1.40
CA ARG A 71 16.88 21.88 1.49
C ARG A 71 17.77 21.09 0.55
N GLU A 72 18.99 21.56 0.33
CA GLU A 72 20.03 20.76 -0.29
C GLU A 72 20.11 19.41 0.44
N ASP A 73 20.05 18.33 -0.33
CA ASP A 73 20.11 16.95 0.18
C ASP A 73 18.96 16.48 1.09
N PHE A 74 17.89 17.29 1.30
CA PHE A 74 16.72 16.85 2.07
C PHE A 74 15.43 16.89 1.26
N THR A 75 14.83 15.73 1.07
CA THR A 75 13.57 15.55 0.30
C THR A 75 12.48 14.99 1.19
N ILE A 76 11.27 15.54 1.03
CA ILE A 76 10.02 15.02 1.59
C ILE A 76 9.08 14.58 0.47
N GLY A 77 8.43 13.44 0.66
CA GLY A 77 7.33 12.96 -0.18
C GLY A 77 6.14 12.60 0.68
N LEU A 78 4.97 13.04 0.26
CA LEU A 78 3.68 12.76 0.89
C LEU A 78 2.74 12.19 -0.16
N GLN A 79 1.99 11.15 0.18
CA GLN A 79 0.92 10.64 -0.66
C GLN A 79 -0.30 10.32 0.19
N TYR A 80 -1.46 10.50 -0.41
CA TYR A 80 -2.73 10.09 0.15
C TYR A 80 -3.49 9.28 -0.89
N TYR A 81 -3.77 8.05 -0.55
CA TYR A 81 -4.55 7.11 -1.35
C TYR A 81 -5.92 6.90 -0.73
N ASN A 82 -6.91 6.76 -1.59
CA ASN A 82 -8.28 6.54 -1.21
C ASN A 82 -8.93 5.52 -2.15
N GLU A 83 -9.68 4.58 -1.58
CA GLU A 83 -10.44 3.59 -2.30
C GLU A 83 -11.88 3.58 -1.78
N TYR A 84 -12.82 3.82 -2.66
CA TYR A 84 -14.25 3.82 -2.37
C TYR A 84 -14.91 2.62 -3.04
N MET A 85 -15.53 1.75 -2.24
CA MET A 85 -16.31 0.60 -2.70
C MET A 85 -17.74 1.02 -3.01
N HIS A 86 -18.19 0.77 -4.25
CA HIS A 86 -19.57 0.94 -4.65
C HIS A 86 -20.43 -0.21 -4.12
N ASP A 87 -21.75 -0.02 -4.08
CA ASP A 87 -22.72 -1.01 -3.64
C ASP A 87 -22.40 -1.68 -2.30
N TYR A 88 -21.77 -0.91 -1.40
CA TYR A 88 -21.29 -1.38 -0.10
C TYR A 88 -22.40 -1.96 0.79
N SER A 89 -23.64 -1.46 0.67
CA SER A 89 -24.80 -1.98 1.41
C SER A 89 -25.09 -3.43 1.04
N GLU A 90 -25.04 -3.75 -0.26
CA GLU A 90 -25.26 -5.11 -0.74
C GLU A 90 -24.09 -6.03 -0.38
N TYR A 91 -22.84 -5.55 -0.54
CA TYR A 91 -21.67 -6.25 -0.05
C TYR A 91 -21.80 -6.61 1.44
N LYS A 92 -22.12 -5.63 2.29
CA LYS A 92 -22.24 -5.85 3.74
C LYS A 92 -23.35 -6.82 4.10
N LYS A 93 -24.45 -6.83 3.34
CA LYS A 93 -25.60 -7.71 3.55
C LYS A 93 -25.31 -9.17 3.17
N ASN A 94 -24.57 -9.38 2.08
CA ASN A 94 -24.31 -10.70 1.52
C ASN A 94 -23.00 -11.31 2.04
N GLN A 95 -22.07 -10.52 2.62
CA GLN A 95 -20.85 -11.02 3.22
C GLN A 95 -21.15 -11.87 4.46
N PRO A 96 -20.68 -13.14 4.53
CA PRO A 96 -20.80 -13.97 5.73
C PRO A 96 -20.26 -13.25 6.99
N SER A 97 -20.93 -13.46 8.12
CA SER A 97 -20.60 -12.81 9.39
C SER A 97 -19.22 -13.20 9.94
N GLU A 98 -18.77 -14.39 9.59
CA GLU A 98 -17.50 -14.98 10.02
C GLU A 98 -16.30 -14.42 9.28
N LEU A 99 -16.52 -13.78 8.10
CA LEU A 99 -15.45 -13.17 7.32
C LEU A 99 -15.24 -11.71 7.69
N PRO A 100 -13.99 -11.24 7.70
CA PRO A 100 -13.70 -9.83 7.90
C PRO A 100 -14.36 -9.00 6.78
N LYS A 101 -14.88 -7.83 7.14
CA LYS A 101 -15.52 -6.91 6.18
C LYS A 101 -14.58 -5.80 5.82
N ASP A 102 -14.41 -5.62 4.51
CA ASP A 102 -13.69 -4.46 3.99
C ASP A 102 -14.39 -3.15 4.35
N LYS A 103 -13.65 -2.08 4.36
CA LYS A 103 -14.21 -0.75 4.61
C LYS A 103 -14.85 -0.20 3.33
N LYS A 104 -15.97 0.53 3.47
CA LYS A 104 -16.55 1.27 2.35
C LYS A 104 -15.56 2.28 1.76
N LEU A 105 -14.78 2.90 2.65
CA LEU A 105 -13.76 3.86 2.34
C LEU A 105 -12.46 3.40 2.99
N TYR A 106 -11.52 2.94 2.18
CA TYR A 106 -10.16 2.64 2.61
C TYR A 106 -9.27 3.84 2.33
N GLN A 107 -8.43 4.19 3.27
CA GLN A 107 -7.55 5.35 3.21
C GLN A 107 -6.14 4.95 3.63
N LEU A 108 -5.14 5.45 2.90
CA LEU A 108 -3.73 5.19 3.19
C LEU A 108 -2.93 6.47 2.96
N SER A 109 -2.20 6.89 3.96
CA SER A 109 -1.23 7.99 3.88
C SER A 109 0.18 7.43 3.86
N THR A 110 1.06 8.01 3.05
CA THR A 110 2.48 7.68 3.04
C THR A 110 3.32 8.92 3.30
N LEU A 111 4.41 8.72 4.05
CA LEU A 111 5.45 9.71 4.27
C LEU A 111 6.79 9.11 3.87
N ARG A 112 7.55 9.83 3.04
CA ARG A 112 8.94 9.51 2.73
C ARG A 112 9.82 10.69 3.08
N LEU A 113 10.84 10.47 3.88
CA LEU A 113 11.89 11.42 4.18
C LEU A 113 13.22 10.84 3.70
N THR A 114 14.04 11.67 3.04
CA THR A 114 15.37 11.27 2.61
C THR A 114 16.32 12.43 2.90
N GLN A 115 17.36 12.15 3.67
CA GLN A 115 18.48 13.07 3.94
C GLN A 115 19.76 12.42 3.44
N LEU A 116 20.48 13.14 2.60
CA LEU A 116 21.83 12.80 2.18
C LEU A 116 22.83 13.59 3.01
N LEU A 117 23.93 12.97 3.41
CA LEU A 117 24.98 13.55 4.24
C LEU A 117 26.36 13.15 3.69
N PHE A 118 27.40 13.86 4.10
CA PHE A 118 28.79 13.56 3.75
C PHE A 118 29.02 13.43 2.24
N HIS A 119 28.63 14.44 1.46
CA HIS A 119 28.68 14.41 -0.01
C HIS A 119 27.93 13.21 -0.60
N GLN A 120 26.76 12.92 -0.01
CA GLN A 120 25.84 11.85 -0.44
C GLN A 120 26.33 10.41 -0.21
N THR A 121 27.43 10.24 0.54
CA THR A 121 27.92 8.91 0.91
C THR A 121 27.03 8.24 1.98
N LEU A 122 26.40 9.04 2.86
CA LEU A 122 25.45 8.53 3.86
C LEU A 122 24.03 8.99 3.50
N ARG A 123 23.12 8.02 3.37
CA ARG A 123 21.68 8.26 3.19
C ARG A 123 20.91 7.81 4.41
N LEU A 124 20.18 8.73 5.01
CA LEU A 124 19.16 8.45 6.00
C LEU A 124 17.81 8.47 5.30
N SER A 125 17.03 7.42 5.42
CA SER A 125 15.69 7.34 4.89
C SER A 125 14.69 6.89 5.93
N PHE A 126 13.50 7.45 5.86
CA PHE A 126 12.37 7.04 6.66
C PHE A 126 11.15 6.94 5.75
N PHE A 127 10.52 5.80 5.76
CA PHE A 127 9.30 5.56 5.03
C PHE A 127 8.22 5.08 5.99
N ALA A 128 7.02 5.65 5.89
CA ALA A 128 5.90 5.30 6.72
C ALA A 128 4.62 5.17 5.91
N PHE A 129 3.85 4.14 6.21
CA PHE A 129 2.44 4.01 5.86
C PHE A 129 1.59 4.17 7.12
N TYR A 130 0.46 4.84 6.98
CA TYR A 130 -0.58 4.92 7.99
C TYR A 130 -1.96 4.85 7.34
N SER A 131 -2.77 3.88 7.76
CA SER A 131 -4.17 3.76 7.33
C SER A 131 -5.10 4.33 8.40
N PRO A 132 -5.72 5.49 8.17
CA PRO A 132 -6.73 6.04 9.10
C PRO A 132 -7.96 5.15 9.23
N SER A 133 -8.34 4.43 8.16
CA SER A 133 -9.51 3.54 8.12
C SER A 133 -9.32 2.30 8.99
N ASP A 134 -8.13 1.72 9.00
CA ASP A 134 -7.83 0.47 9.72
C ASP A 134 -7.02 0.71 11.01
N ARG A 135 -6.53 1.95 11.21
CA ARG A 135 -5.70 2.36 12.35
C ARG A 135 -4.45 1.49 12.49
N ASP A 136 -3.85 1.18 11.36
CA ASP A 136 -2.63 0.40 11.29
C ASP A 136 -1.52 1.18 10.58
N TYR A 137 -0.28 0.71 10.76
CA TYR A 137 0.89 1.38 10.21
C TYR A 137 2.04 0.42 9.93
N LEU A 138 2.93 0.87 9.04
CA LEU A 138 4.26 0.34 8.81
C LEU A 138 5.26 1.50 8.85
N LEU A 139 6.33 1.36 9.65
CA LEU A 139 7.47 2.28 9.67
C LEU A 139 8.72 1.54 9.19
N ASN A 140 9.49 2.19 8.31
CA ASN A 140 10.74 1.65 7.79
C ASN A 140 11.85 2.72 7.84
N PRO A 141 12.55 2.87 8.97
CA PRO A 141 13.82 3.60 9.04
C PRO A 141 14.94 2.79 8.39
N GLU A 142 15.82 3.46 7.64
CA GLU A 142 17.01 2.86 7.03
C GLU A 142 18.17 3.85 7.02
N ILE A 143 19.35 3.35 7.27
CA ILE A 143 20.62 4.03 7.09
C ILE A 143 21.43 3.25 6.04
N LYS A 144 21.84 3.91 4.96
CA LYS A 144 22.69 3.33 3.93
C LYS A 144 23.99 4.14 3.83
N TYR A 145 25.12 3.45 3.79
CA TYR A 145 26.45 4.04 3.60
C TYR A 145 27.14 3.46 2.37
N ASN A 146 27.61 4.33 1.46
CA ASN A 146 28.39 3.97 0.30
C ASN A 146 29.89 4.08 0.66
N PHE A 147 30.58 2.94 0.73
CA PHE A 147 32.03 2.90 0.98
C PHE A 147 32.83 3.28 -0.27
N SER A 148 32.30 2.91 -1.43
CA SER A 148 32.83 3.24 -2.75
C SER A 148 31.69 3.20 -3.78
N ASP A 149 32.01 3.47 -5.05
CA ASP A 149 31.04 3.37 -6.15
C ASP A 149 30.53 1.93 -6.36
N HIS A 150 31.27 0.94 -5.84
CA HIS A 150 30.94 -0.47 -5.99
C HIS A 150 30.44 -1.17 -4.71
N VAL A 151 30.68 -0.58 -3.54
CA VAL A 151 30.37 -1.22 -2.25
C VAL A 151 29.52 -0.32 -1.39
N TRP A 152 28.40 -0.83 -0.92
CA TRP A 152 27.59 -0.16 0.07
C TRP A 152 27.03 -1.13 1.12
N ALA A 153 26.67 -0.61 2.27
CA ALA A 153 25.93 -1.33 3.30
C ALA A 153 24.72 -0.53 3.75
N ALA A 154 23.71 -1.23 4.21
CA ALA A 154 22.52 -0.64 4.82
C ALA A 154 22.10 -1.44 6.05
N ILE A 155 21.52 -0.72 7.01
CA ILE A 155 20.80 -1.29 8.15
C ILE A 155 19.46 -0.58 8.25
N GLY A 156 18.42 -1.33 8.51
CA GLY A 156 17.07 -0.79 8.63
C GLY A 156 16.17 -1.68 9.47
N GLY A 157 14.93 -1.25 9.64
CA GLY A 157 13.92 -2.02 10.35
C GLY A 157 12.56 -1.89 9.71
N LEU A 158 11.70 -2.86 9.95
CA LEU A 158 10.28 -2.82 9.66
C LEU A 158 9.54 -2.94 10.98
N ILE A 159 8.71 -1.94 11.28
CA ILE A 159 7.91 -1.86 12.49
C ILE A 159 6.46 -1.79 12.07
N PHE A 160 5.68 -2.77 12.47
CA PHE A 160 4.27 -2.90 12.15
C PHE A 160 3.42 -2.61 13.38
N GLY A 161 2.20 -2.14 13.19
CA GLY A 161 1.26 -2.01 14.28
C GLY A 161 -0.16 -1.77 13.79
N GLY A 162 -1.12 -2.11 14.63
CA GLY A 162 -2.53 -1.91 14.36
C GLY A 162 -3.41 -2.75 15.29
N GLY A 163 -4.62 -2.24 15.55
CA GLY A 163 -5.58 -2.92 16.43
C GLY A 163 -6.35 -4.06 15.76
N GLU A 164 -6.41 -4.08 14.44
CA GLU A 164 -7.22 -5.02 13.67
C GLU A 164 -6.35 -6.11 13.04
N LYS A 165 -6.51 -7.36 13.48
CA LYS A 165 -5.72 -8.52 13.00
C LYS A 165 -5.93 -8.86 11.52
N TRP A 166 -6.90 -8.25 10.86
CA TRP A 166 -7.24 -8.48 9.46
C TRP A 166 -6.83 -7.33 8.55
N SER A 167 -6.33 -6.24 9.13
CA SER A 167 -5.86 -5.11 8.37
C SER A 167 -4.50 -5.37 7.72
N GLN A 168 -4.13 -4.55 6.75
CA GLN A 168 -2.94 -4.76 5.93
C GLN A 168 -1.64 -4.86 6.76
N PHE A 169 -1.47 -4.00 7.75
CA PHE A 169 -0.29 -3.98 8.62
C PHE A 169 -0.55 -4.58 9.99
N GLY A 170 -1.78 -4.52 10.51
CA GLY A 170 -2.12 -5.07 11.82
C GLY A 170 -1.99 -6.59 11.91
N GLN A 171 -2.17 -7.33 10.80
CA GLN A 171 -1.88 -8.76 10.76
C GLN A 171 -0.39 -9.08 10.97
N LEU A 172 0.49 -8.10 10.77
CA LEU A 172 1.94 -8.20 10.89
C LEU A 172 2.50 -7.61 12.20
N ASP A 173 1.64 -7.20 13.14
CA ASP A 173 2.01 -6.54 14.41
C ASP A 173 3.12 -7.25 15.22
N LYS A 174 3.29 -8.58 15.03
CA LYS A 174 4.34 -9.36 15.68
C LYS A 174 5.55 -9.65 14.81
N ASN A 175 5.62 -9.04 13.62
CA ASN A 175 6.65 -9.32 12.63
C ASN A 175 7.68 -8.18 12.51
N ASP A 176 7.81 -7.38 13.56
CA ASP A 176 8.87 -6.38 13.64
C ASP A 176 10.22 -7.04 13.43
N ASN A 177 11.04 -6.41 12.61
CA ASN A 177 12.36 -6.95 12.32
C ASN A 177 13.39 -5.85 12.06
N VAL A 178 14.66 -6.24 12.22
CA VAL A 178 15.82 -5.45 11.81
C VAL A 178 16.56 -6.25 10.74
N TYR A 179 16.98 -5.57 9.68
CA TYR A 179 17.76 -6.16 8.61
C TYR A 179 19.06 -5.41 8.39
N ALA A 180 20.06 -6.13 7.88
CA ALA A 180 21.32 -5.56 7.40
C ALA A 180 21.62 -6.13 6.01
N GLN A 181 22.18 -5.30 5.13
CA GLN A 181 22.54 -5.68 3.78
C GLN A 181 23.92 -5.12 3.42
N ILE A 182 24.73 -5.92 2.77
CA ILE A 182 25.95 -5.49 2.09
C ILE A 182 25.80 -5.86 0.62
N ARG A 183 26.20 -4.96 -0.28
CA ARG A 183 26.16 -5.20 -1.72
C ARG A 183 27.45 -4.75 -2.39
N TYR A 184 27.92 -5.58 -3.30
CA TYR A 184 28.99 -5.29 -4.24
C TYR A 184 28.40 -5.28 -5.66
N GLU A 185 28.70 -4.21 -6.42
CA GLU A 185 28.28 -4.03 -7.82
C GLU A 185 29.56 -3.99 -8.69
N PHE A 186 29.61 -4.79 -9.73
CA PHE A 186 30.72 -4.91 -10.67
C PHE A 186 30.34 -4.43 -12.06
#